data_7831a46dd9d1a68c238df870b023144f
#
_entry.id   7831a46dd9d1a68c238df870b023144f
#
_cell.length_a   1.000
_cell.length_b   1.000
_cell.length_c   1.000
_cell.angle_alpha   90.00
_cell.angle_beta   90.00
_cell.angle_gamma   90.00
#
_symmetry.space_group_name_H-M   'P 1'
#
loop_
_entity.id
_entity.type
_entity.pdbx_description
1 polymer ?
#
loop_
_entity_poly.entity_id
_entity_poly.type
_entity_poly.pdbx_seq_one_letter_code
_entity_poly.pdbx_strand_id
1 'polypeptide(L)'
;YDKIITGDLGKVGQKVLFDLMKEKNFDISEQHMDCGMEIFDEATQDTHAGGSGCGCSAVTLSAYILKQLEEHNWKKVLFMPTGALLSKTSFNEGKSVPGIAHALVLESPVL
;
A
#
# COMPACT_ATOMS: atom_id res chain seq x y z
N TYR A 1 -6.29 -7.33 11.96
CA TYR A 1 -6.03 -5.93 11.61
C TYR A 1 -7.29 -5.29 11.05
N ASP A 2 -7.54 -4.03 11.39
CA ASP A 2 -8.64 -3.27 10.81
C ASP A 2 -8.38 -2.95 9.34
N LYS A 3 -7.12 -2.67 9.00
CA LYS A 3 -6.68 -2.43 7.62
C LYS A 3 -5.32 -3.08 7.37
N ILE A 4 -5.15 -3.50 6.14
CA ILE A 4 -3.87 -3.98 5.60
C ILE A 4 -3.53 -3.02 4.46
N ILE A 5 -2.49 -2.22 4.63
CA ILE A 5 -2.21 -1.06 3.78
C ILE A 5 -0.92 -1.26 3.02
N THR A 6 -0.99 -1.19 1.69
CA THR A 6 0.16 -1.27 0.81
C THR A 6 0.53 0.12 0.26
N GLY A 7 1.73 0.25 -0.30
CA GLY A 7 2.26 1.53 -0.73
C GLY A 7 1.68 2.07 -2.04
N ASP A 8 1.89 1.37 -3.13
CA ASP A 8 1.49 1.85 -4.45
C ASP A 8 1.30 0.71 -5.47
N LEU A 9 0.57 -0.32 -5.07
CA LEU A 9 0.27 -1.44 -5.96
C LEU A 9 -0.63 -1.03 -7.13
N GLY A 10 -1.57 -0.12 -6.89
CA GLY A 10 -2.60 0.22 -7.85
C GLY A 10 -3.65 -0.89 -7.97
N LYS A 11 -4.63 -0.69 -8.84
CA LYS A 11 -5.71 -1.66 -9.04
C LYS A 11 -5.23 -3.01 -9.57
N VAL A 12 -4.31 -2.99 -10.51
CA VAL A 12 -3.79 -4.22 -11.10
C VAL A 12 -2.99 -5.00 -10.05
N GLY A 13 -2.11 -4.31 -9.32
CA GLY A 13 -1.32 -4.93 -8.25
C GLY A 13 -2.21 -5.47 -7.13
N GLN A 14 -3.28 -4.75 -6.78
CA GLN A 14 -4.25 -5.21 -5.80
C GLN A 14 -4.89 -6.53 -6.21
N LYS A 15 -5.32 -6.64 -7.47
CA LYS A 15 -5.91 -7.87 -7.99
C LYS A 15 -4.94 -9.04 -7.92
N VAL A 16 -3.69 -8.82 -8.30
CA VAL A 16 -2.64 -9.84 -8.21
C VAL A 16 -2.44 -10.27 -6.76
N LEU A 17 -2.37 -9.31 -5.85
CA LEU A 17 -2.23 -9.61 -4.41
C LEU A 17 -3.39 -10.47 -3.91
N PHE A 18 -4.62 -10.12 -4.26
CA PHE A 18 -5.80 -10.88 -3.83
C PHE A 18 -5.77 -12.32 -4.36
N ASP A 19 -5.38 -12.51 -5.62
CA ASP A 19 -5.27 -13.84 -6.22
C ASP A 19 -4.21 -14.68 -5.53
N LEU A 20 -3.04 -14.10 -5.24
CA LEU A 20 -1.96 -14.78 -4.53
C LEU A 20 -2.36 -15.16 -3.10
N MET A 21 -3.07 -14.28 -2.41
CA MET A 21 -3.53 -14.56 -1.05
C MET A 21 -4.58 -15.65 -1.01
N LYS A 22 -5.48 -15.70 -2.00
CA LYS A 22 -6.48 -16.77 -2.11
C LYS A 22 -5.84 -18.13 -2.31
N GLU A 23 -4.75 -18.21 -3.06
CA GLU A 23 -3.99 -19.46 -3.22
C GLU A 23 -3.49 -20.00 -1.88
N LYS A 24 -3.29 -19.12 -0.91
CA LYS A 24 -2.84 -19.47 0.44
C LYS A 24 -4.00 -19.52 1.46
N ASN A 25 -5.25 -19.48 0.97
CA ASN A 25 -6.47 -19.53 1.78
C ASN A 25 -6.70 -18.27 2.64
N PHE A 26 -6.22 -17.12 2.19
CA PHE A 26 -6.49 -15.84 2.84
C PHE A 26 -7.31 -14.93 1.94
N ASP A 27 -8.36 -14.33 2.50
CA ASP A 27 -9.15 -13.30 1.82
C ASP A 27 -8.99 -12.00 2.59
N ILE A 28 -8.28 -11.03 1.99
CA ILE A 28 -8.02 -9.72 2.57
C ILE A 28 -8.79 -8.60 1.87
N SER A 29 -9.72 -8.94 0.99
CA SER A 29 -10.40 -7.97 0.12
C SER A 29 -11.16 -6.88 0.87
N GLU A 30 -11.70 -7.17 2.06
CA GLU A 30 -12.41 -6.19 2.87
C GLU A 30 -11.48 -5.28 3.69
N GLN A 31 -10.26 -5.73 3.97
CA GLN A 31 -9.30 -5.03 4.83
C GLN A 31 -8.27 -4.24 4.04
N HIS A 32 -8.03 -4.61 2.79
CA HIS A 32 -6.96 -4.04 1.99
C HIS A 32 -7.25 -2.61 1.55
N MET A 33 -6.24 -1.75 1.70
CA MET A 33 -6.21 -0.39 1.18
C MET A 33 -4.84 -0.14 0.56
N ASP A 34 -4.80 0.57 -0.55
CA ASP A 34 -3.54 0.90 -1.22
C ASP A 34 -3.37 2.42 -1.29
N CYS A 35 -2.22 2.93 -0.85
CA CYS A 35 -1.95 4.36 -0.85
C CYS A 35 -2.00 4.97 -2.25
N GLY A 36 -1.50 4.24 -3.25
CA GLY A 36 -1.53 4.71 -4.64
C GLY A 36 -2.94 4.81 -5.21
N MET A 37 -3.90 4.07 -4.66
CA MET A 37 -5.31 4.17 -5.05
C MET A 37 -6.04 5.26 -4.26
N GLU A 38 -5.65 5.49 -3.02
CA GLU A 38 -6.31 6.45 -2.13
C GLU A 38 -5.95 7.90 -2.43
N ILE A 39 -4.74 8.15 -2.91
CA ILE A 39 -4.23 9.52 -3.10
C ILE A 39 -4.87 10.24 -4.30
N PHE A 40 -5.45 9.49 -5.24
CA PHE A 40 -6.06 10.04 -6.45
C PHE A 40 -7.54 9.73 -6.53
N ASP A 41 -8.30 10.66 -7.10
CA ASP A 41 -9.72 10.48 -7.40
C ASP A 41 -9.88 10.05 -8.87
N GLU A 42 -10.17 8.78 -9.10
CA GLU A 42 -10.33 8.24 -10.44
C GLU A 42 -11.50 8.85 -11.22
N ALA A 43 -12.55 9.30 -10.52
CA ALA A 43 -13.71 9.89 -11.17
C ALA A 43 -13.38 11.23 -11.82
N THR A 44 -12.40 11.96 -11.29
CA THR A 44 -12.01 13.30 -11.76
C THR A 44 -10.61 13.37 -12.33
N GLN A 45 -9.78 12.37 -12.08
CA GLN A 45 -8.38 12.31 -12.50
C GLN A 45 -8.13 11.07 -13.34
N ASP A 46 -7.46 11.24 -14.46
CA ASP A 46 -7.14 10.12 -15.37
C ASP A 46 -5.86 9.40 -14.90
N THR A 47 -5.99 8.60 -13.86
CA THR A 47 -4.88 7.86 -13.26
C THR A 47 -4.90 6.37 -13.59
N HIS A 48 -5.89 5.91 -14.36
CA HIS A 48 -6.09 4.50 -14.71
C HIS A 48 -6.16 3.60 -13.47
N ALA A 49 -5.08 2.92 -13.11
CA ALA A 49 -5.05 1.95 -12.02
C ALA A 49 -4.68 2.57 -10.66
N GLY A 50 -4.43 3.87 -10.61
CA GLY A 50 -3.98 4.58 -9.43
C GLY A 50 -2.69 5.34 -9.71
N GLY A 51 -2.10 5.90 -8.68
CA GLY A 51 -0.86 6.66 -8.76
C GLY A 51 0.28 6.01 -8.01
N SER A 52 1.49 6.45 -8.32
CA SER A 52 2.71 5.95 -7.73
C SER A 52 3.70 7.10 -7.58
N GLY A 53 4.70 6.92 -6.76
CA GLY A 53 5.76 7.89 -6.54
C GLY A 53 6.43 7.66 -5.19
N CYS A 54 7.67 8.08 -5.06
CA CYS A 54 8.47 7.81 -3.87
C CYS A 54 7.90 8.44 -2.59
N GLY A 55 7.03 9.45 -2.70
CA GLY A 55 6.37 10.07 -1.56
C GLY A 55 4.97 9.56 -1.26
N CYS A 56 4.42 8.67 -2.08
CA CYS A 56 3.02 8.24 -1.99
C CYS A 56 2.65 7.68 -0.62
N SER A 57 3.40 6.70 -0.13
CA SER A 57 3.14 6.08 1.17
C SER A 57 3.29 7.08 2.32
N ALA A 58 4.31 7.92 2.28
CA ALA A 58 4.55 8.91 3.34
C ALA A 58 3.45 9.97 3.41
N VAL A 59 2.99 10.45 2.26
CA VAL A 59 1.90 11.41 2.18
C VAL A 59 0.60 10.82 2.73
N THR A 60 0.26 9.62 2.31
CA THR A 60 -0.96 8.93 2.77
C THR A 60 -0.87 8.61 4.26
N LEU A 61 0.29 8.16 4.74
CA LEU A 61 0.51 7.91 6.17
C LEU A 61 0.25 9.16 6.99
N SER A 62 0.90 10.28 6.61
CA SER A 62 0.81 11.54 7.36
C SER A 62 -0.57 12.18 7.29
N ALA A 63 -1.18 12.20 6.10
CA ALA A 63 -2.42 12.94 5.86
C ALA A 63 -3.68 12.16 6.24
N TYR A 64 -3.62 10.83 6.24
CA TYR A 64 -4.83 10.02 6.39
C TYR A 64 -4.69 8.92 7.45
N ILE A 65 -3.70 8.03 7.32
CA ILE A 65 -3.60 6.84 8.16
C ILE A 65 -3.41 7.17 9.63
N LEU A 66 -2.45 8.04 9.95
CA LEU A 66 -2.18 8.44 11.34
C LEU A 66 -3.38 9.14 11.95
N LYS A 67 -4.10 9.94 11.15
CA LYS A 67 -5.30 10.62 11.61
C LYS A 67 -6.41 9.63 11.97
N GLN A 68 -6.62 8.59 11.16
CA GLN A 68 -7.60 7.56 11.45
C GLN A 68 -7.27 6.80 12.75
N LEU A 69 -6.00 6.55 13.00
CA LEU A 69 -5.55 5.92 14.24
C LEU A 69 -5.71 6.87 15.43
N GLU A 70 -5.37 8.14 15.28
CA GLU A 70 -5.50 9.15 16.33
C GLU A 70 -6.97 9.35 16.73
N GLU A 71 -7.88 9.34 15.77
CA GLU A 71 -9.31 9.49 15.99
C GLU A 71 -9.98 8.17 16.42
N HIS A 72 -9.22 7.09 16.58
CA HIS A 72 -9.69 5.75 16.97
C HIS A 72 -10.69 5.12 16.00
N ASN A 73 -10.70 5.56 14.74
CA ASN A 73 -11.49 4.91 13.70
C ASN A 73 -10.92 3.53 13.35
N TRP A 74 -9.61 3.40 13.44
CA TRP A 74 -8.91 2.12 13.36
C TRP A 74 -8.10 1.91 14.63
N LYS A 75 -8.08 0.67 15.11
CA LYS A 75 -7.30 0.31 16.31
C LYS A 75 -5.93 -0.21 15.97
N LYS A 76 -5.83 -1.00 14.91
CA LYS A 76 -4.60 -1.69 14.54
C LYS A 76 -4.54 -1.90 13.04
N VAL A 77 -3.48 -1.43 12.41
CA VAL A 77 -3.28 -1.59 10.97
C VAL A 77 -1.92 -2.21 10.67
N LEU A 78 -1.85 -2.99 9.61
CA LEU A 78 -0.60 -3.50 9.06
C LEU A 78 -0.22 -2.60 7.89
N PHE A 79 0.90 -1.91 8.01
CA PHE A 79 1.39 -0.95 7.01
C PHE A 79 2.62 -1.51 6.31
N MET A 80 2.52 -1.71 5.00
CA MET A 80 3.59 -2.28 4.17
C MET A 80 3.88 -1.36 2.99
N PRO A 81 4.68 -0.29 3.21
CA PRO A 81 5.03 0.61 2.12
C PRO A 81 5.93 -0.09 1.11
N THR A 82 5.96 0.44 -0.10
CA THR A 82 6.79 -0.10 -1.17
C THR A 82 8.27 0.04 -0.84
N GLY A 83 9.00 -1.07 -0.97
CA GLY A 83 10.44 -1.11 -0.74
C GLY A 83 11.25 -1.46 -1.99
N ALA A 84 10.60 -1.54 -3.16
CA ALA A 84 11.25 -1.86 -4.43
C ALA A 84 11.23 -0.64 -5.34
N LEU A 85 12.40 -0.24 -5.84
CA LEU A 85 12.53 0.84 -6.82
C LEU A 85 13.23 0.31 -8.06
N LEU A 86 12.80 0.80 -9.22
CA LEU A 86 13.49 0.51 -10.48
C LEU A 86 14.90 1.10 -10.43
N SER A 87 15.89 0.27 -10.70
CA SER A 87 17.29 0.66 -10.77
C SER A 87 17.77 0.61 -12.21
N LYS A 88 18.29 1.71 -12.73
CA LYS A 88 18.90 1.76 -14.06
C LYS A 88 20.05 0.76 -14.19
N THR A 89 20.86 0.66 -13.15
CA THR A 89 22.00 -0.25 -13.12
C THR A 89 21.54 -1.70 -13.21
N SER A 90 20.60 -2.10 -12.40
CA SER A 90 20.05 -3.47 -12.43
C SER A 90 19.40 -3.79 -13.77
N PHE A 91 18.64 -2.85 -14.33
CA PHE A 91 17.99 -3.01 -15.63
C PHE A 91 19.03 -3.17 -16.74
N ASN A 92 20.05 -2.31 -16.78
CA ASN A 92 21.11 -2.36 -17.80
C ASN A 92 21.95 -3.63 -17.72
N GLU A 93 22.10 -4.19 -16.52
CA GLU A 93 22.82 -5.46 -16.30
C GLU A 93 21.95 -6.69 -16.53
N GLY A 94 20.68 -6.53 -16.89
CA GLY A 94 19.74 -7.61 -17.10
C GLY A 94 19.32 -8.33 -15.81
N LYS A 95 19.49 -7.66 -14.66
CA LYS A 95 19.11 -8.22 -13.36
C LYS A 95 17.71 -7.78 -12.98
N SER A 96 17.02 -8.62 -12.20
CA SER A 96 15.74 -8.24 -11.63
C SER A 96 15.93 -7.22 -10.49
N VAL A 97 14.90 -6.41 -10.26
CA VAL A 97 14.88 -5.46 -9.15
C VAL A 97 14.54 -6.21 -7.86
N PRO A 98 15.35 -6.08 -6.78
CA PRO A 98 15.00 -6.71 -5.51
C PRO A 98 13.68 -6.16 -4.97
N GLY A 99 12.79 -7.05 -4.56
CA GLY A 99 11.52 -6.67 -3.95
C GLY A 99 11.61 -6.82 -2.44
N ILE A 100 11.56 -5.70 -1.73
CA ILE A 100 11.51 -5.66 -0.27
C ILE A 100 10.30 -4.86 0.16
N ALA A 101 9.49 -5.43 1.05
CA ALA A 101 8.38 -4.72 1.66
C ALA A 101 8.44 -4.92 3.16
N HIS A 102 8.89 -3.89 3.87
CA HIS A 102 8.90 -3.92 5.32
C HIS A 102 7.47 -3.78 5.85
N ALA A 103 7.15 -4.56 6.86
CA ALA A 103 5.83 -4.52 7.48
C ALA A 103 5.92 -3.89 8.88
N LEU A 104 5.06 -2.92 9.13
CA LEU A 104 4.94 -2.26 10.42
C LEU A 104 3.52 -2.41 10.94
N VAL A 105 3.39 -2.72 12.23
CA VAL A 105 2.10 -2.70 12.90
C VAL A 105 1.95 -1.35 13.58
N LEU A 106 0.91 -0.62 13.23
CA LEU A 106 0.59 0.68 13.82
C LEU A 106 -0.69 0.52 14.65
N GLU A 107 -0.66 0.99 15.88
CA GLU A 107 -1.80 0.90 16.78
C GLU A 107 -2.27 2.28 17.19
N SER A 108 -3.59 2.39 17.43
CA SER A 108 -4.18 3.59 17.98
C SER A 108 -3.60 3.86 19.38
N PRO A 109 -3.32 5.14 19.73
CA PRO A 109 -2.81 5.43 21.06
C PRO A 109 -3.83 5.06 22.14
N VAL A 110 -3.33 4.59 23.30
CA VAL A 110 -4.13 4.29 24.48
C VAL A 110 -4.36 5.60 25.23
N LEU A 111 -5.62 5.89 25.50
CA LEU A 111 -6.01 7.09 26.26
C LEU A 111 -6.13 6.77 27.75
#